data_1affa22039d8630d72d72f7dc4f61901
#
_entry.id   1affa22039d8630d72d72f7dc4f61901
#
_cell.length_a   1.000
_cell.length_b   1.000
_cell.length_c   1.000
_cell.angle_alpha   90.00
_cell.angle_beta   90.00
_cell.angle_gamma   90.00
#
_symmetry.space_group_name_H-M   'P 1'
#
loop_
_entity.id
_entity.type
_entity.pdbx_description
1 polymer ?
#
loop_
_entity_poly.entity_id
_entity_poly.type
_entity_poly.pdbx_seq_one_letter_code
_entity_poly.pdbx_strand_id
1 'polypeptide(L)'
;MPKNRLWVALVWIAAVWMPGFAAAQSSVFIEELTTSDVSAALKAGKKIVLIPIGGTEQNGPHMAIGKHNVRAKALAGKIAVALGNALVAPVLSYTPEGNIDPPTEHMGFAGTISIPDDIFKGVLLGAARSFKKHGFTDIVLLGDHGGYQKILAAVAAQFNREFAKSNVRVHYIADYYRSTQGIYLDALKAKGLSSAEIGTHAGSADTSLLMAIEPGMVRPERFGEAVRGGWASGTLGDPRASSAANGQLGVDAVVKMTIDAIKKATAAPR
;
A
#
# COMPACT_ATOMS: atom_id res chain seq x y z
N MET A 1 22.86 16.77 85.86
CA MET A 1 22.65 17.41 84.58
C MET A 1 22.42 16.32 83.51
N PRO A 2 21.19 16.10 83.00
CA PRO A 2 20.96 15.11 81.97
C PRO A 2 21.22 15.70 80.57
N LYS A 3 21.94 14.91 79.78
CA LYS A 3 22.23 15.25 78.34
C LYS A 3 21.07 14.80 77.46
N ASN A 4 20.32 15.74 76.89
CA ASN A 4 19.32 15.44 75.83
C ASN A 4 20.01 15.00 74.54
N ARG A 5 19.73 13.78 74.09
CA ARG A 5 20.07 13.32 72.74
C ARG A 5 18.84 13.51 71.84
N LEU A 6 18.95 14.46 70.92
CA LEU A 6 18.01 14.60 69.81
C LEU A 6 18.25 13.43 68.80
N TRP A 7 17.23 12.61 68.57
CA TRP A 7 17.21 11.68 67.46
C TRP A 7 16.58 12.36 66.22
N VAL A 8 17.40 12.55 65.19
CA VAL A 8 16.91 13.02 63.88
C VAL A 8 16.50 11.78 63.10
N ALA A 9 15.19 11.61 62.90
CA ALA A 9 14.66 10.58 62.04
C ALA A 9 14.80 11.01 60.55
N LEU A 10 15.69 10.36 59.84
CA LEU A 10 15.78 10.51 58.35
C LEU A 10 14.63 9.71 57.70
N VAL A 11 13.65 10.43 57.18
CA VAL A 11 12.60 9.82 56.34
C VAL A 11 13.15 9.67 54.90
N TRP A 12 13.39 8.41 54.51
CA TRP A 12 13.72 8.09 53.15
C TRP A 12 12.44 8.06 52.30
N ILE A 13 12.24 9.04 51.44
CA ILE A 13 11.19 9.03 50.40
C ILE A 13 11.71 8.15 49.28
N ALA A 14 11.27 6.90 49.19
CA ALA A 14 11.51 6.07 48.03
C ALA A 14 10.65 6.59 46.88
N ALA A 15 11.27 7.27 45.91
CA ALA A 15 10.63 7.63 44.63
C ALA A 15 10.36 6.33 43.87
N VAL A 16 9.10 5.88 43.86
CA VAL A 16 8.65 4.78 43.04
C VAL A 16 8.66 5.26 41.61
N TRP A 17 9.72 4.89 40.90
CA TRP A 17 9.83 5.10 39.44
C TRP A 17 8.84 4.11 38.77
N MET A 18 7.62 4.55 38.46
CA MET A 18 6.73 3.81 37.61
C MET A 18 7.29 3.91 36.18
N PRO A 19 7.68 2.78 35.55
CA PRO A 19 7.99 2.81 34.13
C PRO A 19 6.73 3.26 33.40
N GLY A 20 6.77 4.45 32.79
CA GLY A 20 5.72 4.88 31.88
C GLY A 20 5.60 3.82 30.79
N PHE A 21 4.48 3.11 30.74
CA PHE A 21 4.12 2.35 29.56
C PHE A 21 4.04 3.37 28.42
N ALA A 22 5.09 3.43 27.59
CA ALA A 22 4.98 4.08 26.30
C ALA A 22 3.83 3.35 25.60
N ALA A 23 2.71 4.05 25.40
CA ALA A 23 1.59 3.51 24.64
C ALA A 23 2.18 3.12 23.29
N ALA A 24 2.27 1.81 23.01
CA ALA A 24 2.70 1.32 21.71
C ALA A 24 1.81 2.00 20.69
N GLN A 25 2.42 2.68 19.71
CA GLN A 25 1.67 3.36 18.66
C GLN A 25 0.78 2.30 18.00
N SER A 26 -0.53 2.42 18.15
CA SER A 26 -1.47 1.43 17.64
C SER A 26 -1.29 1.32 16.13
N SER A 27 -1.21 0.09 15.60
CA SER A 27 -1.08 -0.18 14.16
C SER A 27 -2.14 0.60 13.36
N VAL A 28 -1.81 0.97 12.14
CA VAL A 28 -2.78 1.51 11.18
C VAL A 28 -3.49 0.41 10.39
N PHE A 29 -3.02 -0.83 10.47
CA PHE A 29 -3.58 -1.97 9.74
C PHE A 29 -4.73 -2.60 10.52
N ILE A 30 -5.93 -2.62 9.93
CA ILE A 30 -7.14 -3.16 10.58
C ILE A 30 -6.95 -4.62 10.99
N GLU A 31 -6.24 -5.41 10.18
CA GLU A 31 -5.97 -6.83 10.46
C GLU A 31 -5.09 -7.08 11.71
N GLU A 32 -4.45 -6.05 12.22
CA GLU A 32 -3.60 -6.09 13.43
C GLU A 32 -4.31 -5.46 14.64
N LEU A 33 -5.55 -4.99 14.49
CA LEU A 33 -6.34 -4.33 15.51
C LEU A 33 -7.46 -5.25 16.02
N THR A 34 -7.79 -5.11 17.30
CA THR A 34 -9.02 -5.71 17.83
C THR A 34 -10.24 -4.88 17.43
N THR A 35 -11.44 -5.46 17.54
CA THR A 35 -12.71 -4.71 17.32
C THR A 35 -12.80 -3.46 18.20
N SER A 36 -12.31 -3.54 19.45
CA SER A 36 -12.28 -2.42 20.39
C SER A 36 -11.36 -1.30 19.90
N ASP A 37 -10.17 -1.66 19.35
CA ASP A 37 -9.22 -0.69 18.82
C ASP A 37 -9.78 0.04 17.59
N VAL A 38 -10.41 -0.70 16.67
CA VAL A 38 -11.09 -0.10 15.50
C VAL A 38 -12.20 0.84 15.93
N SER A 39 -13.02 0.44 16.92
CA SER A 39 -14.09 1.29 17.47
C SER A 39 -13.52 2.56 18.10
N ALA A 40 -12.45 2.46 18.88
CA ALA A 40 -11.77 3.60 19.47
C ALA A 40 -11.17 4.53 18.41
N ALA A 41 -10.54 3.98 17.37
CA ALA A 41 -9.98 4.75 16.25
C ALA A 41 -11.08 5.54 15.52
N LEU A 42 -12.23 4.91 15.25
CA LEU A 42 -13.38 5.58 14.62
C LEU A 42 -13.96 6.71 15.50
N LYS A 43 -14.02 6.51 16.83
CA LYS A 43 -14.44 7.56 17.79
C LYS A 43 -13.43 8.70 17.86
N ALA A 44 -12.13 8.39 17.72
CA ALA A 44 -11.06 9.37 17.67
C ALA A 44 -10.95 10.11 16.31
N GLY A 45 -11.88 9.86 15.37
CA GLY A 45 -11.93 10.59 14.10
C GLY A 45 -11.20 9.95 12.94
N LYS A 46 -10.68 8.72 13.06
CA LYS A 46 -10.14 7.97 11.91
C LYS A 46 -11.27 7.49 11.01
N LYS A 47 -11.68 8.32 10.04
CA LYS A 47 -12.84 8.08 9.18
C LYS A 47 -12.48 7.65 7.76
N ILE A 48 -11.20 7.66 7.41
CA ILE A 48 -10.70 7.19 6.11
C ILE A 48 -10.25 5.73 6.26
N VAL A 49 -10.65 4.87 5.31
CA VAL A 49 -10.06 3.54 5.15
C VAL A 49 -9.44 3.42 3.77
N LEU A 50 -8.16 3.03 3.73
CA LEU A 50 -7.44 2.72 2.51
C LEU A 50 -7.59 1.23 2.22
N ILE A 51 -8.06 0.89 1.01
CA ILE A 51 -8.10 -0.50 0.51
C ILE A 51 -6.94 -0.64 -0.47
N PRO A 52 -5.80 -1.22 -0.04
CA PRO A 52 -4.69 -1.52 -0.93
C PRO A 52 -5.05 -2.71 -1.82
N ILE A 53 -4.83 -2.56 -3.12
CA ILE A 53 -5.13 -3.58 -4.13
C ILE A 53 -3.83 -3.92 -4.82
N GLY A 54 -3.39 -5.16 -4.65
CA GLY A 54 -2.15 -5.68 -5.19
C GLY A 54 -2.36 -6.42 -6.51
N GLY A 55 -2.11 -7.70 -6.48
CA GLY A 55 -2.13 -8.65 -7.57
C GLY A 55 -1.06 -9.71 -7.38
N THR A 56 -1.31 -10.91 -7.86
CA THR A 56 -0.36 -12.02 -7.81
C THR A 56 -0.06 -12.45 -9.24
N GLU A 57 1.00 -11.86 -9.80
CA GLU A 57 1.40 -12.08 -11.20
C GLU A 57 2.88 -12.44 -11.33
N GLN A 58 3.24 -13.01 -12.46
CA GLN A 58 4.63 -13.21 -12.84
C GLN A 58 5.38 -11.88 -12.94
N ASN A 59 6.67 -11.86 -12.59
CA ASN A 59 7.53 -10.66 -12.59
C ASN A 59 8.96 -10.99 -13.02
N GLY A 60 9.08 -11.76 -14.09
CA GLY A 60 10.35 -12.30 -14.54
C GLY A 60 10.95 -13.32 -13.54
N PRO A 61 12.15 -13.85 -13.82
CA PRO A 61 12.79 -14.84 -12.97
C PRO A 61 13.35 -14.25 -11.67
N HIS A 62 13.43 -12.93 -11.57
CA HIS A 62 14.17 -12.20 -10.54
C HIS A 62 13.33 -11.55 -9.47
N MET A 63 12.02 -11.41 -9.63
CA MET A 63 11.14 -10.89 -8.58
C MET A 63 10.06 -11.88 -8.18
N ALA A 64 9.74 -11.91 -6.89
CA ALA A 64 8.64 -12.73 -6.40
C ALA A 64 7.28 -12.25 -6.95
N ILE A 65 6.38 -13.21 -7.21
CA ILE A 65 5.06 -12.95 -7.83
C ILE A 65 4.11 -12.10 -6.99
N GLY A 66 4.40 -11.93 -5.70
CA GLY A 66 3.62 -11.09 -4.77
C GLY A 66 4.10 -9.63 -4.68
N LYS A 67 4.88 -9.11 -5.64
CA LYS A 67 5.44 -7.75 -5.59
C LYS A 67 4.40 -6.68 -5.31
N HIS A 68 3.27 -6.74 -6.03
CA HIS A 68 2.18 -5.76 -5.90
C HIS A 68 1.53 -5.80 -4.52
N ASN A 69 1.39 -6.98 -3.92
CA ASN A 69 0.79 -7.13 -2.60
C ASN A 69 1.65 -6.46 -1.51
N VAL A 70 2.94 -6.69 -1.54
CA VAL A 70 3.90 -6.12 -0.57
C VAL A 70 4.02 -4.61 -0.76
N ARG A 71 4.11 -4.14 -2.01
CA ARG A 71 4.16 -2.71 -2.32
C ARG A 71 2.89 -1.99 -1.86
N ALA A 72 1.72 -2.53 -2.22
CA ALA A 72 0.44 -1.95 -1.84
C ALA A 72 0.27 -1.84 -0.32
N LYS A 73 0.64 -2.90 0.44
CA LYS A 73 0.59 -2.87 1.91
C LYS A 73 1.51 -1.81 2.48
N ALA A 74 2.78 -1.82 2.09
CA ALA A 74 3.79 -0.92 2.65
C ALA A 74 3.50 0.56 2.33
N LEU A 75 3.12 0.86 1.09
CA LEU A 75 2.81 2.23 0.67
C LEU A 75 1.52 2.73 1.33
N ALA A 76 0.46 1.91 1.41
CA ALA A 76 -0.77 2.27 2.12
C ALA A 76 -0.51 2.54 3.60
N GLY A 77 0.36 1.76 4.26
CA GLY A 77 0.78 2.00 5.63
C GLY A 77 1.45 3.36 5.82
N LYS A 78 2.43 3.68 4.96
CA LYS A 78 3.11 5.00 4.97
C LYS A 78 2.12 6.15 4.75
N ILE A 79 1.19 6.00 3.81
CA ILE A 79 0.15 6.99 3.50
C ILE A 79 -0.78 7.18 4.70
N ALA A 80 -1.27 6.10 5.32
CA ALA A 80 -2.17 6.17 6.47
C ALA A 80 -1.53 6.84 7.69
N VAL A 81 -0.26 6.52 7.98
CA VAL A 81 0.52 7.17 9.06
C VAL A 81 0.64 8.66 8.80
N ALA A 82 0.99 9.08 7.58
CA ALA A 82 1.16 10.47 7.22
C ALA A 82 -0.16 11.27 7.18
N LEU A 83 -1.30 10.61 6.86
CA LEU A 83 -2.63 11.22 6.95
C LEU A 83 -3.09 11.41 8.40
N GLY A 84 -2.71 10.51 9.32
CA GLY A 84 -3.06 10.56 10.74
C GLY A 84 -4.50 10.10 11.07
N ASN A 85 -5.45 10.26 10.14
CA ASN A 85 -6.87 9.96 10.29
C ASN A 85 -7.37 8.78 9.46
N ALA A 86 -6.44 7.92 9.00
CA ALA A 86 -6.74 6.77 8.16
C ALA A 86 -6.36 5.43 8.83
N LEU A 87 -7.07 4.37 8.44
CA LEU A 87 -6.71 2.97 8.67
C LEU A 87 -6.52 2.26 7.32
N VAL A 88 -5.85 1.11 7.35
CA VAL A 88 -5.55 0.30 6.15
C VAL A 88 -6.28 -1.03 6.26
N ALA A 89 -7.10 -1.35 5.26
CA ALA A 89 -7.74 -2.65 5.11
C ALA A 89 -6.72 -3.74 4.71
N PRO A 90 -7.04 -5.03 4.87
CA PRO A 90 -6.26 -6.12 4.29
C PRO A 90 -6.05 -5.93 2.79
N VAL A 91 -4.88 -6.34 2.28
CA VAL A 91 -4.56 -6.25 0.85
C VAL A 91 -5.46 -7.19 0.04
N LEU A 92 -6.06 -6.69 -1.02
CA LEU A 92 -6.73 -7.54 -2.00
C LEU A 92 -5.70 -8.07 -3.00
N SER A 93 -5.37 -9.37 -2.88
CA SER A 93 -4.30 -10.02 -3.65
C SER A 93 -4.81 -10.84 -4.85
N TYR A 94 -6.12 -11.10 -4.91
CA TYR A 94 -6.78 -11.77 -6.02
C TYR A 94 -7.40 -10.71 -6.93
N THR A 95 -6.82 -10.53 -8.11
CA THR A 95 -7.14 -9.45 -9.06
C THR A 95 -7.21 -10.02 -10.48
N PRO A 96 -7.81 -9.31 -11.45
CA PRO A 96 -7.75 -9.72 -12.86
C PRO A 96 -6.33 -9.56 -13.42
N GLU A 97 -5.71 -10.69 -13.83
CA GLU A 97 -4.35 -10.75 -14.40
C GLU A 97 -4.32 -11.46 -15.76
N GLY A 98 -5.43 -11.45 -16.47
CA GLY A 98 -5.65 -12.09 -17.76
C GLY A 98 -6.70 -13.20 -17.71
N ASN A 99 -7.08 -13.73 -18.88
CA ASN A 99 -8.01 -14.84 -18.98
C ASN A 99 -7.38 -16.13 -18.48
N ILE A 100 -8.19 -16.94 -17.78
CA ILE A 100 -7.72 -18.23 -17.24
C ILE A 100 -7.69 -19.28 -18.36
N ASP A 101 -8.75 -19.33 -19.20
CA ASP A 101 -8.88 -20.29 -20.28
C ASP A 101 -9.58 -19.66 -21.51
N PRO A 102 -8.93 -19.60 -22.67
CA PRO A 102 -7.49 -19.80 -22.87
C PRO A 102 -6.66 -18.75 -22.13
N PRO A 103 -5.46 -19.11 -21.60
CA PRO A 103 -4.66 -18.19 -20.80
C PRO A 103 -4.15 -17.02 -21.66
N THR A 104 -4.25 -15.80 -21.11
CA THR A 104 -3.72 -14.57 -21.73
C THR A 104 -2.83 -13.83 -20.77
N GLU A 105 -2.00 -12.91 -21.28
CA GLU A 105 -1.15 -12.01 -20.49
C GLU A 105 -0.31 -12.76 -19.44
N HIS A 106 -0.43 -12.38 -18.16
CA HIS A 106 0.34 -12.99 -17.07
C HIS A 106 -0.09 -14.43 -16.75
N MET A 107 -1.32 -14.83 -17.13
CA MET A 107 -1.83 -16.20 -16.94
C MET A 107 -1.08 -17.27 -17.74
N GLY A 108 -0.28 -16.90 -18.73
CA GLY A 108 0.66 -17.80 -19.41
C GLY A 108 1.83 -18.26 -18.53
N PHE A 109 2.00 -17.74 -17.33
CA PHE A 109 3.13 -18.01 -16.44
C PHE A 109 2.66 -18.66 -15.13
N ALA A 110 3.41 -19.68 -14.69
CA ALA A 110 3.10 -20.41 -13.47
C ALA A 110 3.07 -19.52 -12.23
N GLY A 111 2.06 -19.71 -11.40
CA GLY A 111 1.90 -18.99 -10.13
C GLY A 111 1.09 -17.70 -10.22
N THR A 112 0.81 -17.18 -11.42
CA THR A 112 -0.14 -16.07 -11.59
C THR A 112 -1.55 -16.51 -11.19
N ILE A 113 -2.27 -15.65 -10.50
CA ILE A 113 -3.64 -15.88 -10.05
C ILE A 113 -4.52 -14.78 -10.64
N SER A 114 -5.57 -15.18 -11.38
CA SER A 114 -6.54 -14.25 -11.94
C SER A 114 -7.95 -14.58 -11.48
N ILE A 115 -8.79 -13.58 -11.32
CA ILE A 115 -10.24 -13.73 -11.09
C ILE A 115 -11.02 -12.88 -12.11
N PRO A 116 -12.27 -13.25 -12.44
CA PRO A 116 -13.12 -12.46 -13.32
C PRO A 116 -13.38 -11.05 -12.80
N ASP A 117 -13.54 -10.08 -13.72
CA ASP A 117 -13.77 -8.67 -13.43
C ASP A 117 -15.00 -8.43 -12.55
N ASP A 118 -16.08 -9.17 -12.76
CA ASP A 118 -17.32 -9.05 -12.00
C ASP A 118 -17.17 -9.53 -10.56
N ILE A 119 -16.41 -10.61 -10.33
CA ILE A 119 -16.05 -11.11 -9.01
C ILE A 119 -15.18 -10.08 -8.27
N PHE A 120 -14.14 -9.59 -8.94
CA PHE A 120 -13.27 -8.54 -8.38
C PHE A 120 -14.08 -7.28 -7.98
N LYS A 121 -14.95 -6.82 -8.87
CA LYS A 121 -15.86 -5.70 -8.61
C LYS A 121 -16.80 -5.99 -7.44
N GLY A 122 -17.35 -7.20 -7.36
CA GLY A 122 -18.22 -7.65 -6.27
C GLY A 122 -17.53 -7.60 -4.92
N VAL A 123 -16.28 -8.08 -4.82
CA VAL A 123 -15.47 -8.03 -3.59
C VAL A 123 -15.26 -6.59 -3.11
N LEU A 124 -14.86 -5.68 -4.01
CA LEU A 124 -14.64 -4.27 -3.67
C LEU A 124 -15.91 -3.56 -3.19
N LEU A 125 -17.04 -3.79 -3.88
CA LEU A 125 -18.35 -3.24 -3.46
C LEU A 125 -18.79 -3.81 -2.11
N GLY A 126 -18.59 -5.10 -1.87
CA GLY A 126 -18.89 -5.74 -0.58
C GLY A 126 -18.07 -5.16 0.57
N ALA A 127 -16.76 -5.02 0.36
CA ALA A 127 -15.85 -4.38 1.33
C ALA A 127 -16.27 -2.92 1.62
N ALA A 128 -16.57 -2.14 0.57
CA ALA A 128 -16.98 -0.75 0.74
C ALA A 128 -18.30 -0.61 1.52
N ARG A 129 -19.28 -1.47 1.26
CA ARG A 129 -20.55 -1.50 2.03
C ARG A 129 -20.32 -1.87 3.50
N SER A 130 -19.39 -2.78 3.79
CA SER A 130 -19.01 -3.16 5.15
C SER A 130 -18.37 -1.99 5.88
N PHE A 131 -17.41 -1.30 5.29
CA PHE A 131 -16.78 -0.12 5.89
C PHE A 131 -17.77 1.02 6.11
N LYS A 132 -18.68 1.26 5.15
CA LYS A 132 -19.81 2.19 5.33
C LYS A 132 -20.65 1.83 6.55
N LYS A 133 -21.02 0.56 6.72
CA LYS A 133 -21.81 0.06 7.86
C LYS A 133 -21.13 0.33 9.20
N HIS A 134 -19.81 0.25 9.24
CA HIS A 134 -19.02 0.46 10.46
C HIS A 134 -18.67 1.93 10.75
N GLY A 135 -19.03 2.87 9.87
CA GLY A 135 -18.91 4.30 10.14
C GLY A 135 -17.68 4.98 9.55
N PHE A 136 -17.00 4.33 8.59
CA PHE A 136 -16.04 5.02 7.72
C PHE A 136 -16.82 5.91 6.74
N THR A 137 -16.33 7.11 6.48
CA THR A 137 -16.96 8.07 5.57
C THR A 137 -16.24 8.18 4.23
N ASP A 138 -14.96 7.86 4.21
CA ASP A 138 -14.12 7.92 3.02
C ASP A 138 -13.41 6.59 2.80
N ILE A 139 -13.77 5.91 1.74
CA ILE A 139 -13.23 4.60 1.38
C ILE A 139 -12.37 4.81 0.14
N VAL A 140 -11.07 4.59 0.27
CA VAL A 140 -10.08 4.92 -0.75
C VAL A 140 -9.54 3.65 -1.41
N LEU A 141 -9.67 3.55 -2.72
CA LEU A 141 -9.12 2.45 -3.52
C LEU A 141 -7.75 2.84 -4.05
N LEU A 142 -6.71 2.06 -3.68
CA LEU A 142 -5.32 2.24 -4.11
C LEU A 142 -4.88 1.03 -4.92
N GLY A 143 -4.85 1.15 -6.25
CA GLY A 143 -4.51 0.05 -7.16
C GLY A 143 -3.06 0.08 -7.60
N ASP A 144 -2.30 -0.98 -7.34
CA ASP A 144 -0.85 -1.07 -7.63
C ASP A 144 -0.54 -1.65 -9.03
N HIS A 145 -1.52 -2.22 -9.74
CA HIS A 145 -1.36 -2.76 -11.10
C HIS A 145 -2.21 -2.02 -12.12
N GLY A 146 -1.73 -1.94 -13.38
CA GLY A 146 -2.37 -1.18 -14.47
C GLY A 146 -3.67 -1.77 -14.99
N GLY A 147 -3.79 -3.09 -15.02
CA GLY A 147 -4.86 -3.83 -15.70
C GLY A 147 -6.27 -3.51 -15.19
N TYR A 148 -6.43 -3.29 -13.90
CA TYR A 148 -7.75 -3.10 -13.27
C TYR A 148 -8.10 -1.63 -12.93
N GLN A 149 -7.31 -0.63 -13.32
CA GLN A 149 -7.56 0.78 -12.96
C GLN A 149 -8.95 1.28 -13.39
N LYS A 150 -9.41 0.87 -14.58
CA LYS A 150 -10.75 1.22 -15.07
C LYS A 150 -11.86 0.61 -14.21
N ILE A 151 -11.63 -0.58 -13.68
CA ILE A 151 -12.60 -1.27 -12.80
C ILE A 151 -12.71 -0.52 -11.47
N LEU A 152 -11.60 -0.05 -10.89
CA LEU A 152 -11.62 0.74 -9.66
C LEU A 152 -12.42 2.03 -9.82
N ALA A 153 -12.24 2.73 -10.95
CA ALA A 153 -13.02 3.92 -11.27
C ALA A 153 -14.53 3.61 -11.38
N ALA A 154 -14.87 2.49 -12.03
CA ALA A 154 -16.25 2.04 -12.19
C ALA A 154 -16.91 1.66 -10.84
N VAL A 155 -16.15 0.99 -9.95
CA VAL A 155 -16.59 0.64 -8.59
C VAL A 155 -16.90 1.90 -7.79
N ALA A 156 -16.00 2.88 -7.77
CA ALA A 156 -16.21 4.15 -7.09
C ALA A 156 -17.46 4.87 -7.61
N ALA A 157 -17.61 4.97 -8.94
CA ALA A 157 -18.75 5.59 -9.56
C ALA A 157 -20.08 4.85 -9.24
N GLN A 158 -20.09 3.53 -9.26
CA GLN A 158 -21.26 2.72 -8.93
C GLN A 158 -21.68 2.90 -7.48
N PHE A 159 -20.74 2.76 -6.53
CA PHE A 159 -21.01 2.93 -5.11
C PHE A 159 -21.55 4.33 -4.81
N ASN A 160 -20.92 5.37 -5.36
CA ASN A 160 -21.33 6.75 -5.10
C ASN A 160 -22.71 7.09 -5.69
N ARG A 161 -23.13 6.45 -6.80
CA ARG A 161 -24.51 6.55 -7.29
C ARG A 161 -25.50 5.84 -6.38
N GLU A 162 -25.19 4.60 -5.95
CA GLU A 162 -26.04 3.81 -5.06
C GLU A 162 -26.29 4.53 -3.72
N PHE A 163 -25.28 5.18 -3.20
CA PHE A 163 -25.31 5.87 -1.90
C PHE A 163 -25.25 7.40 -2.01
N ALA A 164 -25.78 7.98 -3.08
CA ALA A 164 -25.69 9.42 -3.35
C ALA A 164 -26.23 10.31 -2.22
N LYS A 165 -27.24 9.82 -1.48
CA LYS A 165 -27.86 10.55 -0.35
C LYS A 165 -27.14 10.35 0.99
N SER A 166 -26.08 9.51 1.03
CA SER A 166 -25.29 9.31 2.25
C SER A 166 -24.09 10.27 2.29
N ASN A 167 -23.49 10.38 3.47
CA ASN A 167 -22.25 11.13 3.65
C ASN A 167 -21.00 10.28 3.35
N VAL A 168 -21.14 9.06 2.84
CA VAL A 168 -20.02 8.15 2.52
C VAL A 168 -19.68 8.24 1.06
N ARG A 169 -18.37 8.27 0.75
CA ARG A 169 -17.85 8.24 -0.63
C ARG A 169 -16.76 7.18 -0.78
N VAL A 170 -16.76 6.55 -1.94
CA VAL A 170 -15.64 5.75 -2.42
C VAL A 170 -14.81 6.61 -3.37
N HIS A 171 -13.53 6.69 -3.12
CA HIS A 171 -12.57 7.46 -3.92
C HIS A 171 -11.61 6.51 -4.62
N TYR A 172 -11.58 6.51 -5.95
CA TYR A 172 -10.51 5.91 -6.71
C TYR A 172 -9.40 6.96 -6.87
N ILE A 173 -8.24 6.72 -6.30
CA ILE A 173 -7.09 7.62 -6.35
C ILE A 173 -6.13 7.17 -7.44
N ALA A 174 -6.36 7.67 -8.66
CA ALA A 174 -5.55 7.34 -9.82
C ALA A 174 -4.08 7.79 -9.68
N ASP A 175 -3.83 8.82 -8.87
CA ASP A 175 -2.49 9.38 -8.64
C ASP A 175 -1.54 8.36 -7.99
N TYR A 176 -2.06 7.39 -7.24
CA TYR A 176 -1.28 6.28 -6.69
C TYR A 176 -0.54 5.52 -7.81
N TYR A 177 -1.25 5.05 -8.82
CA TYR A 177 -0.66 4.34 -9.95
C TYR A 177 0.07 5.28 -10.91
N ARG A 178 -0.52 6.42 -11.24
CA ARG A 178 0.05 7.37 -12.22
C ARG A 178 1.41 7.92 -11.79
N SER A 179 1.66 8.08 -10.49
CA SER A 179 2.96 8.54 -10.00
C SER A 179 4.09 7.56 -10.34
N THR A 180 3.81 6.24 -10.41
CA THR A 180 4.79 5.25 -10.86
C THR A 180 5.03 5.28 -12.37
N GLN A 181 4.09 5.80 -13.17
CA GLN A 181 4.15 5.86 -14.65
C GLN A 181 4.62 7.23 -15.17
N GLY A 182 4.70 8.24 -14.34
CA GLY A 182 5.11 9.59 -14.69
C GLY A 182 6.32 10.04 -13.89
N ILE A 183 6.07 10.79 -12.83
CA ILE A 183 7.11 11.48 -12.05
C ILE A 183 8.25 10.55 -11.58
N TYR A 184 7.96 9.29 -11.24
CA TYR A 184 8.98 8.33 -10.88
C TYR A 184 9.86 7.96 -12.09
N LEU A 185 9.27 7.67 -13.25
CA LEU A 185 10.03 7.33 -14.46
C LEU A 185 10.89 8.52 -14.90
N ASP A 186 10.37 9.74 -14.78
CA ASP A 186 11.13 10.96 -15.12
C ASP A 186 12.31 11.14 -14.17
N ALA A 187 12.15 10.83 -12.88
CA ALA A 187 13.25 10.86 -11.92
C ALA A 187 14.34 9.81 -12.25
N LEU A 188 13.95 8.61 -12.70
CA LEU A 188 14.91 7.59 -13.15
C LEU A 188 15.67 8.02 -14.41
N LYS A 189 14.98 8.63 -15.40
CA LYS A 189 15.63 9.19 -16.60
C LYS A 189 16.62 10.30 -16.21
N ALA A 190 16.26 11.17 -15.29
CA ALA A 190 17.17 12.20 -14.77
C ALA A 190 18.42 11.62 -14.06
N LYS A 191 18.35 10.37 -13.58
CA LYS A 191 19.49 9.60 -13.07
C LYS A 191 20.28 8.90 -14.16
N GLY A 192 19.91 9.05 -15.43
CA GLY A 192 20.64 8.50 -16.57
C GLY A 192 20.12 7.12 -17.05
N LEU A 193 19.03 6.58 -16.47
CA LEU A 193 18.46 5.33 -16.97
C LEU A 193 17.74 5.57 -18.28
N SER A 194 17.99 4.72 -19.27
CA SER A 194 17.28 4.71 -20.54
C SER A 194 15.86 4.14 -20.38
N SER A 195 14.96 4.48 -21.32
CA SER A 195 13.61 3.90 -21.34
C SER A 195 13.63 2.37 -21.50
N ALA A 196 14.64 1.82 -22.16
CA ALA A 196 14.80 0.37 -22.31
C ALA A 196 15.17 -0.31 -20.97
N GLU A 197 16.01 0.30 -20.15
CA GLU A 197 16.34 -0.21 -18.81
C GLU A 197 15.17 -0.05 -17.85
N ILE A 198 14.51 1.10 -17.85
CA ILE A 198 13.33 1.38 -17.03
C ILE A 198 12.26 0.30 -17.25
N GLY A 199 11.96 0.02 -18.51
CA GLY A 199 10.98 -1.00 -18.91
C GLY A 199 9.54 -0.64 -18.58
N THR A 200 8.64 -1.54 -18.96
CA THR A 200 7.20 -1.43 -18.67
C THR A 200 6.70 -2.54 -17.73
N HIS A 201 7.49 -3.60 -17.52
CA HIS A 201 7.19 -4.70 -16.61
C HIS A 201 8.47 -5.41 -16.17
N ALA A 202 8.66 -5.52 -14.87
CA ALA A 202 9.82 -6.19 -14.27
C ALA A 202 11.20 -5.61 -14.71
N GLY A 203 11.25 -4.39 -15.24
CA GLY A 203 12.47 -3.66 -15.54
C GLY A 203 13.04 -2.95 -14.31
N SER A 204 13.98 -2.02 -14.53
CA SER A 204 14.66 -1.31 -13.44
C SER A 204 13.72 -0.50 -12.56
N ALA A 205 12.61 0.05 -13.10
CA ALA A 205 11.65 0.80 -12.29
C ALA A 205 10.93 -0.10 -11.27
N ASP A 206 10.30 -1.17 -11.74
CA ASP A 206 9.58 -2.12 -10.87
C ASP A 206 10.51 -2.77 -9.84
N THR A 207 11.68 -3.22 -10.31
CA THR A 207 12.65 -3.91 -9.47
C THR A 207 13.21 -2.99 -8.40
N SER A 208 13.57 -1.75 -8.75
CA SER A 208 14.07 -0.77 -7.79
C SER A 208 13.02 -0.44 -6.71
N LEU A 209 11.77 -0.24 -7.11
CA LEU A 209 10.69 0.06 -6.18
C LEU A 209 10.48 -1.08 -5.17
N LEU A 210 10.54 -2.34 -5.63
CA LEU A 210 10.48 -3.49 -4.74
C LEU A 210 11.71 -3.61 -3.84
N MET A 211 12.93 -3.33 -4.35
CA MET A 211 14.15 -3.32 -3.54
C MET A 211 14.12 -2.30 -2.41
N ALA A 212 13.46 -1.16 -2.61
CA ALA A 212 13.32 -0.14 -1.58
C ALA A 212 12.32 -0.53 -0.46
N ILE A 213 11.40 -1.43 -0.76
CA ILE A 213 10.32 -1.83 0.16
C ILE A 213 10.65 -3.18 0.82
N GLU A 214 11.01 -4.18 0.02
CA GLU A 214 11.26 -5.56 0.47
C GLU A 214 12.34 -6.22 -0.40
N PRO A 215 13.62 -5.91 -0.16
CA PRO A 215 14.74 -6.41 -0.98
C PRO A 215 14.81 -7.94 -0.99
N GLY A 216 14.35 -8.62 0.04
CA GLY A 216 14.30 -10.08 0.13
C GLY A 216 13.43 -10.74 -0.94
N MET A 217 12.58 -10.00 -1.63
CA MET A 217 11.76 -10.48 -2.74
C MET A 217 12.41 -10.35 -4.11
N VAL A 218 13.64 -9.83 -4.20
CA VAL A 218 14.41 -9.70 -5.44
C VAL A 218 15.56 -10.70 -5.47
N ARG A 219 15.91 -11.22 -6.63
CA ARG A 219 16.96 -12.19 -6.92
C ARG A 219 17.96 -11.57 -7.90
N PRO A 220 18.91 -10.74 -7.45
CA PRO A 220 19.86 -10.03 -8.33
C PRO A 220 20.68 -10.97 -9.22
N GLU A 221 20.99 -12.16 -8.72
CA GLU A 221 21.72 -13.20 -9.45
C GLU A 221 20.99 -13.66 -10.72
N ARG A 222 19.69 -13.38 -10.86
CA ARG A 222 18.87 -13.72 -12.03
C ARG A 222 18.61 -12.56 -12.99
N PHE A 223 19.20 -11.39 -12.78
CA PHE A 223 19.02 -10.24 -13.68
C PHE A 223 19.48 -10.55 -15.12
N GLY A 224 20.61 -11.28 -15.26
CA GLY A 224 21.07 -11.70 -16.58
C GLY A 224 20.12 -12.67 -17.29
N GLU A 225 19.43 -13.54 -16.56
CA GLU A 225 18.39 -14.42 -17.09
C GLU A 225 17.18 -13.62 -17.57
N ALA A 226 16.71 -12.64 -16.80
CA ALA A 226 15.60 -11.75 -17.14
C ALA A 226 15.85 -11.01 -18.46
N VAL A 227 17.04 -10.44 -18.62
CA VAL A 227 17.43 -9.71 -19.86
C VAL A 227 17.47 -10.63 -21.07
N ARG A 228 18.09 -11.80 -20.95
CA ARG A 228 18.17 -12.75 -22.08
C ARG A 228 16.84 -13.32 -22.49
N GLY A 229 15.94 -13.54 -21.53
CA GLY A 229 14.62 -14.14 -21.77
C GLY A 229 13.59 -13.15 -22.30
N GLY A 230 13.74 -11.86 -21.98
CA GLY A 230 12.74 -10.85 -22.33
C GLY A 230 11.32 -11.25 -21.91
N TRP A 231 10.33 -11.00 -22.75
CA TRP A 231 8.95 -11.39 -22.42
C TRP A 231 8.73 -12.90 -22.27
N ALA A 232 9.52 -13.73 -22.96
CA ALA A 232 9.44 -15.18 -22.78
C ALA A 232 9.78 -15.62 -21.34
N SER A 233 10.54 -14.81 -20.61
CA SER A 233 10.78 -14.98 -19.17
C SER A 233 9.93 -14.07 -18.29
N GLY A 234 9.01 -13.30 -18.88
CA GLY A 234 8.14 -12.39 -18.17
C GLY A 234 8.75 -11.02 -17.86
N THR A 235 9.73 -10.55 -18.64
CA THR A 235 10.40 -9.26 -18.40
C THR A 235 10.31 -8.35 -19.63
N LEU A 236 9.90 -7.08 -19.42
CA LEU A 236 9.94 -6.01 -20.41
C LEU A 236 10.73 -4.83 -19.85
N GLY A 237 12.06 -4.92 -19.93
CA GLY A 237 13.01 -3.97 -19.39
C GLY A 237 14.35 -4.64 -19.03
N ASP A 238 15.23 -3.88 -18.38
CA ASP A 238 16.52 -4.39 -17.91
C ASP A 238 16.69 -4.10 -16.41
N PRO A 239 16.59 -5.12 -15.53
CA PRO A 239 16.69 -4.91 -14.09
C PRO A 239 18.12 -4.65 -13.58
N ARG A 240 19.17 -4.72 -14.42
CA ARG A 240 20.56 -4.62 -13.97
C ARG A 240 20.95 -3.26 -13.39
N ALA A 241 20.23 -2.18 -13.79
CA ALA A 241 20.40 -0.84 -13.23
C ALA A 241 19.54 -0.56 -11.99
N SER A 242 18.91 -1.59 -11.43
CA SER A 242 18.03 -1.45 -10.25
C SER A 242 18.83 -1.20 -8.98
N SER A 243 18.28 -0.37 -8.11
CA SER A 243 18.80 -0.15 -6.76
C SER A 243 17.69 0.31 -5.80
N ALA A 244 17.85 0.04 -4.50
CA ALA A 244 16.95 0.55 -3.48
C ALA A 244 16.89 2.10 -3.46
N ALA A 245 18.01 2.77 -3.74
CA ALA A 245 18.09 4.23 -3.83
C ALA A 245 17.22 4.78 -4.98
N ASN A 246 17.22 4.14 -6.13
CA ASN A 246 16.34 4.48 -7.24
C ASN A 246 14.87 4.18 -6.89
N GLY A 247 14.61 3.09 -6.18
CA GLY A 247 13.27 2.73 -5.71
C GLY A 247 12.70 3.71 -4.70
N GLN A 248 13.53 4.29 -3.82
CA GLN A 248 13.10 5.29 -2.84
C GLN A 248 12.49 6.53 -3.51
N LEU A 249 12.98 6.93 -4.68
CA LEU A 249 12.37 8.02 -5.46
C LEU A 249 10.91 7.70 -5.81
N GLY A 250 10.63 6.45 -6.16
CA GLY A 250 9.27 5.98 -6.45
C GLY A 250 8.39 5.93 -5.18
N VAL A 251 8.93 5.42 -4.07
CA VAL A 251 8.23 5.41 -2.77
C VAL A 251 7.80 6.83 -2.39
N ASP A 252 8.72 7.79 -2.44
CA ASP A 252 8.46 9.18 -2.06
C ASP A 252 7.42 9.83 -2.98
N ALA A 253 7.52 9.59 -4.29
CA ALA A 253 6.59 10.10 -5.28
C ALA A 253 5.17 9.55 -5.05
N VAL A 254 5.02 8.23 -4.90
CA VAL A 254 3.72 7.59 -4.67
C VAL A 254 3.09 8.09 -3.39
N VAL A 255 3.84 8.10 -2.28
CA VAL A 255 3.31 8.52 -0.97
C VAL A 255 2.85 9.98 -1.04
N LYS A 256 3.71 10.89 -1.54
CA LYS A 256 3.38 12.31 -1.61
C LYS A 256 2.15 12.58 -2.49
N MET A 257 2.17 12.10 -3.73
CA MET A 257 1.09 12.36 -4.69
C MET A 257 -0.24 11.78 -4.23
N THR A 258 -0.21 10.60 -3.61
CA THR A 258 -1.42 9.94 -3.09
C THR A 258 -2.01 10.69 -1.90
N ILE A 259 -1.18 11.17 -0.96
CA ILE A 259 -1.64 11.97 0.18
C ILE A 259 -2.32 13.25 -0.30
N ASP A 260 -1.70 13.97 -1.24
CA ASP A 260 -2.24 15.21 -1.79
C ASP A 260 -3.59 14.96 -2.48
N ALA A 261 -3.69 13.88 -3.27
CA ALA A 261 -4.93 13.49 -3.95
C ALA A 261 -6.03 13.07 -2.96
N ILE A 262 -5.72 12.31 -1.92
CA ILE A 262 -6.69 11.92 -0.88
C ILE A 262 -7.20 13.16 -0.14
N LYS A 263 -6.31 14.05 0.30
CA LYS A 263 -6.73 15.29 0.97
C LYS A 263 -7.66 16.13 0.10
N LYS A 264 -7.37 16.26 -1.19
CA LYS A 264 -8.22 16.97 -2.14
C LYS A 264 -9.59 16.28 -2.31
N ALA A 265 -9.60 14.96 -2.46
CA ALA A 265 -10.83 14.19 -2.68
C ALA A 265 -11.75 14.21 -1.45
N THR A 266 -11.19 14.10 -0.24
CA THR A 266 -11.97 14.06 1.02
C THR A 266 -12.43 15.43 1.49
N ALA A 267 -11.80 16.51 1.03
CA ALA A 267 -12.23 17.89 1.30
C ALA A 267 -13.35 18.38 0.36
N ALA A 268 -13.65 17.64 -0.72
CA ALA A 268 -14.67 18.03 -1.68
C ALA A 268 -16.08 17.97 -1.05
N PRO A 269 -17.00 18.88 -1.40
CA PRO A 269 -18.41 18.82 -0.97
C PRO A 269 -19.06 17.48 -1.34
N ARG A 270 -19.95 16.99 -0.48
CA ARG A 270 -20.61 15.66 -0.63
C ARG A 270 -22.02 15.81 -1.20
#